data_a4cebac963bb46c6d338bef34488956d
#
_entry.id   a4cebac963bb46c6d338bef34488956d
#
_cell.length_a   1.000
_cell.length_b   1.000
_cell.length_c   1.000
_cell.angle_alpha   90.00
_cell.angle_beta   90.00
_cell.angle_gamma   90.00
#
_symmetry.space_group_name_H-M   'P 1'
#
loop_
_entity.id
_entity.type
_entity.pdbx_description
1 polymer ?
#
loop_
_entity_poly.entity_id
_entity_poly.type
_entity_poly.pdbx_seq_one_letter_code
_entity_poly.pdbx_strand_id
1 'polypeptide(L)'
;MGDVSVAVSASEVGKGSAENNATFIDKKNEVKKVILNGDKGIYQCNFQNDKCIDNPIKIGESMFEDAFISPDTGLAAGQVFIGESVDAYIYKLNAEAENDTKITAAWKSIPYQKYIPKMGNYDIKKSYGNGKIKSYHGYLFHGKYITLREGGNILAGMNAVTLGIPYDEFQKASGALHAGGILGLIRHKTTGYTYGTHPRYGEIDYQYLRSKYGYDFKIKNGARNSTYKK
;
A
#
# COMPACT_ATOMS: atom_id res chain seq x y z
N MET A 1 -6.18 25.81 -8.80
CA MET A 1 -5.31 24.67 -9.15
C MET A 1 -6.23 23.60 -9.65
N GLY A 2 -6.15 23.32 -10.97
CA GLY A 2 -7.17 22.56 -11.66
C GLY A 2 -7.14 21.08 -11.30
N ASP A 3 -8.32 20.52 -11.02
CA ASP A 3 -8.58 19.11 -11.03
C ASP A 3 -8.24 18.54 -12.40
N VAL A 4 -7.17 17.78 -12.50
CA VAL A 4 -6.92 16.94 -13.67
C VAL A 4 -7.76 15.68 -13.49
N SER A 5 -9.05 15.79 -13.83
CA SER A 5 -9.87 14.63 -14.11
C SER A 5 -9.36 14.01 -15.41
N VAL A 6 -8.57 12.93 -15.31
CA VAL A 6 -8.24 12.11 -16.47
C VAL A 6 -9.52 11.36 -16.84
N ALA A 7 -10.40 12.01 -17.58
CA ALA A 7 -11.49 11.38 -18.29
C ALA A 7 -10.89 10.60 -19.47
N VAL A 8 -10.48 9.37 -19.22
CA VAL A 8 -10.31 8.40 -20.29
C VAL A 8 -11.72 8.03 -20.74
N SER A 9 -12.11 8.50 -21.93
CA SER A 9 -13.42 8.26 -22.53
C SER A 9 -13.80 6.79 -22.45
N ALA A 10 -14.91 6.50 -21.79
CA ALA A 10 -15.51 5.18 -21.64
C ALA A 10 -16.30 4.75 -22.91
N SER A 11 -15.84 5.10 -24.09
CA SER A 11 -16.47 4.69 -25.32
C SER A 11 -15.65 3.61 -26.02
N GLU A 12 -16.25 2.45 -26.15
CA GLU A 12 -15.81 1.27 -26.91
C GLU A 12 -15.09 0.16 -26.13
N VAL A 13 -15.78 -0.39 -25.13
CA VAL A 13 -15.62 -1.81 -24.77
C VAL A 13 -16.74 -2.57 -25.48
N GLY A 14 -16.38 -3.58 -26.27
CA GLY A 14 -17.36 -4.43 -26.98
C GLY A 14 -18.43 -4.95 -26.02
N LYS A 15 -19.65 -5.11 -26.47
CA LYS A 15 -20.86 -5.52 -25.75
C LYS A 15 -20.66 -6.81 -24.95
N GLY A 16 -20.15 -6.67 -23.74
CA GLY A 16 -20.10 -7.68 -22.71
C GLY A 16 -19.93 -6.90 -21.41
N SER A 17 -20.88 -6.97 -20.53
CA SER A 17 -21.13 -6.24 -19.30
C SER A 17 -19.93 -6.07 -18.35
N ALA A 18 -18.91 -5.35 -18.77
CA ALA A 18 -17.76 -4.96 -17.95
C ALA A 18 -17.56 -3.44 -18.00
N GLU A 19 -18.64 -2.68 -17.81
CA GLU A 19 -18.57 -1.21 -17.63
C GLU A 19 -18.18 -0.80 -16.21
N ASN A 20 -17.78 -1.75 -15.38
CA ASN A 20 -17.49 -1.49 -13.99
C ASN A 20 -15.99 -1.66 -13.73
N ASN A 21 -15.47 -0.76 -12.98
CA ASN A 21 -14.13 -0.64 -12.38
C ASN A 21 -13.33 -1.90 -12.36
N ALA A 22 -12.11 -1.76 -12.81
CA ALA A 22 -11.29 -2.93 -12.75
C ALA A 22 -9.83 -2.59 -13.01
N THR A 23 -8.96 -3.36 -12.44
CA THR A 23 -7.60 -3.47 -12.89
C THR A 23 -7.53 -4.51 -14.00
N PHE A 24 -7.08 -4.11 -15.18
CA PHE A 24 -6.88 -5.03 -16.31
C PHE A 24 -5.40 -5.36 -16.47
N ILE A 25 -5.11 -6.66 -16.58
CA ILE A 25 -3.78 -7.20 -16.81
C ILE A 25 -3.73 -8.00 -18.11
N ASP A 26 -2.56 -8.04 -18.73
CA ASP A 26 -2.31 -8.89 -19.89
C ASP A 26 -1.95 -10.34 -19.49
N LYS A 27 -1.64 -11.19 -20.48
CA LYS A 27 -1.25 -12.60 -20.27
C LYS A 27 0.11 -12.77 -19.59
N LYS A 28 0.90 -11.69 -19.47
CA LYS A 28 2.14 -11.64 -18.65
C LYS A 28 1.87 -11.12 -17.25
N ASN A 29 0.60 -10.90 -16.91
CA ASN A 29 0.14 -10.31 -15.66
C ASN A 29 0.62 -8.86 -15.43
N GLU A 30 1.03 -8.16 -16.49
CA GLU A 30 1.36 -6.74 -16.42
C GLU A 30 0.08 -5.91 -16.40
N VAL A 31 0.02 -4.93 -15.51
CA VAL A 31 -1.12 -4.00 -15.41
C VAL A 31 -1.09 -3.05 -16.59
N LYS A 32 -2.17 -3.08 -17.40
CA LYS A 32 -2.31 -2.25 -18.59
C LYS A 32 -3.29 -1.10 -18.39
N LYS A 33 -4.33 -1.30 -17.57
CA LYS A 33 -5.37 -0.30 -17.37
C LYS A 33 -5.98 -0.42 -15.99
N VAL A 34 -6.27 0.71 -15.36
CA VAL A 34 -7.07 0.79 -14.13
C VAL A 34 -8.18 1.80 -14.37
N ILE A 35 -9.42 1.41 -14.04
CA ILE A 35 -10.59 2.28 -14.13
C ILE A 35 -11.10 2.48 -12.69
N LEU A 36 -11.26 3.69 -12.23
CA LEU A 36 -11.73 4.02 -10.88
C LEU A 36 -13.23 4.33 -10.90
N ASN A 37 -14.06 3.37 -10.57
CA ASN A 37 -15.51 3.53 -10.47
C ASN A 37 -16.16 2.64 -9.38
N GLY A 38 -15.39 2.14 -8.39
CA GLY A 38 -15.85 1.38 -7.18
C GLY A 38 -15.71 -0.15 -7.27
N ASP A 39 -15.52 -0.79 -8.42
CA ASP A 39 -15.15 -2.22 -8.51
C ASP A 39 -13.66 -2.40 -8.18
N LYS A 40 -13.30 -3.42 -7.50
CA LYS A 40 -11.93 -3.78 -7.14
C LYS A 40 -11.46 -5.04 -7.85
N GLY A 41 -12.19 -5.46 -8.87
CA GLY A 41 -11.87 -6.65 -9.65
C GLY A 41 -10.55 -6.52 -10.39
N ILE A 42 -9.81 -7.62 -10.47
CA ILE A 42 -8.63 -7.76 -11.33
C ILE A 42 -9.00 -8.74 -12.43
N TYR A 43 -8.87 -8.32 -13.67
CA TYR A 43 -9.29 -9.05 -14.85
C TYR A 43 -8.14 -9.25 -15.82
N GLN A 44 -7.97 -10.47 -16.29
CA GLN A 44 -6.97 -10.81 -17.30
C GLN A 44 -7.62 -10.90 -18.69
N CYS A 45 -7.00 -10.26 -19.67
CA CYS A 45 -7.42 -10.34 -21.07
C CYS A 45 -6.24 -10.18 -22.04
N ASN A 46 -6.48 -10.45 -23.33
CA ASN A 46 -5.54 -10.11 -24.40
C ASN A 46 -5.64 -8.61 -24.73
N PHE A 47 -4.50 -7.96 -24.86
CA PHE A 47 -4.43 -6.55 -25.24
C PHE A 47 -3.91 -6.36 -26.65
N GLN A 48 -4.60 -5.49 -27.41
CA GLN A 48 -4.13 -4.97 -28.69
C GLN A 48 -4.43 -3.47 -28.74
N ASN A 49 -3.43 -2.65 -29.02
CA ASN A 49 -3.56 -1.18 -29.05
C ASN A 49 -4.23 -0.64 -27.78
N ASP A 50 -3.77 -1.09 -26.60
CA ASP A 50 -4.29 -0.73 -25.26
C ASP A 50 -5.78 -1.05 -25.01
N LYS A 51 -6.38 -1.88 -25.86
CA LYS A 51 -7.74 -2.38 -25.70
C LYS A 51 -7.73 -3.86 -25.35
N CYS A 52 -8.57 -4.26 -24.38
CA CYS A 52 -8.89 -5.66 -24.14
C CYS A 52 -9.76 -6.17 -25.32
N ILE A 53 -9.31 -7.22 -26.00
CA ILE A 53 -9.94 -7.71 -27.24
C ILE A 53 -10.73 -9.02 -27.08
N ASP A 54 -10.67 -9.63 -25.91
CA ASP A 54 -11.41 -10.84 -25.57
C ASP A 54 -12.28 -10.62 -24.32
N ASN A 55 -13.04 -11.65 -23.92
CA ASN A 55 -13.79 -11.61 -22.66
C ASN A 55 -12.83 -11.66 -21.49
N PRO A 56 -12.80 -10.62 -20.62
CA PRO A 56 -11.91 -10.59 -19.48
C PRO A 56 -12.30 -11.65 -18.43
N ILE A 57 -11.29 -12.33 -17.91
CA ILE A 57 -11.44 -13.35 -16.86
C ILE A 57 -11.09 -12.74 -15.52
N LYS A 58 -12.04 -12.70 -14.58
CA LYS A 58 -11.79 -12.23 -13.21
C LYS A 58 -10.84 -13.19 -12.50
N ILE A 59 -9.70 -12.69 -12.01
CA ILE A 59 -8.69 -13.47 -11.29
C ILE A 59 -8.66 -13.18 -9.80
N GLY A 60 -9.33 -12.14 -9.35
CA GLY A 60 -9.39 -11.75 -7.93
C GLY A 60 -9.87 -10.32 -7.73
N GLU A 61 -9.58 -9.78 -6.55
CA GLU A 61 -9.91 -8.40 -6.20
C GLU A 61 -8.71 -7.71 -5.54
N SER A 62 -8.51 -6.44 -5.84
CA SER A 62 -7.59 -5.59 -5.09
C SER A 62 -8.23 -5.15 -3.76
N MET A 63 -7.41 -4.89 -2.76
CA MET A 63 -7.89 -4.38 -1.47
C MET A 63 -8.37 -2.93 -1.60
N PHE A 64 -7.66 -2.13 -2.38
CA PHE A 64 -7.97 -0.73 -2.69
C PHE A 64 -8.17 -0.60 -4.19
N GLU A 65 -9.08 0.26 -4.61
CA GLU A 65 -9.39 0.42 -6.05
C GLU A 65 -8.25 1.05 -6.85
N ASP A 66 -7.44 1.90 -6.21
CA ASP A 66 -6.28 2.59 -6.79
C ASP A 66 -4.95 1.87 -6.54
N ALA A 67 -4.98 0.57 -6.15
CA ALA A 67 -3.80 -0.22 -5.80
C ALA A 67 -2.70 -0.17 -6.87
N PHE A 68 -3.09 -0.25 -8.13
CA PHE A 68 -2.18 -0.31 -9.28
C PHE A 68 -2.10 1.01 -10.05
N ILE A 69 -2.40 2.12 -9.39
CA ILE A 69 -2.14 3.47 -9.92
C ILE A 69 -0.91 4.05 -9.23
N SER A 70 0.02 4.53 -10.01
CA SER A 70 1.13 5.31 -9.49
C SER A 70 0.63 6.69 -9.05
N PRO A 71 0.67 7.05 -7.76
CA PRO A 71 0.25 8.38 -7.32
C PRO A 71 1.18 9.49 -7.86
N ASP A 72 2.38 9.14 -8.33
CA ASP A 72 3.34 10.09 -8.87
C ASP A 72 3.03 10.46 -10.33
N THR A 73 2.41 9.54 -11.09
CA THR A 73 2.12 9.74 -12.53
C THR A 73 0.64 9.68 -12.88
N GLY A 74 -0.21 9.17 -11.98
CA GLY A 74 -1.62 8.89 -12.25
C GLY A 74 -1.86 7.71 -13.22
N LEU A 75 -0.81 7.00 -13.63
CA LEU A 75 -0.91 5.93 -14.62
C LEU A 75 -0.96 4.55 -13.97
N ALA A 76 -1.59 3.60 -14.68
CA ALA A 76 -1.54 2.19 -14.34
C ALA A 76 -0.09 1.67 -14.30
N ALA A 77 0.25 0.89 -13.28
CA ALA A 77 1.60 0.40 -13.08
C ALA A 77 1.64 -0.95 -12.36
N GLY A 78 2.61 -1.77 -12.71
CA GLY A 78 2.97 -2.96 -11.97
C GLY A 78 2.65 -4.27 -12.66
N GLN A 79 2.73 -5.33 -11.85
CA GLN A 79 2.50 -6.71 -12.26
C GLN A 79 1.80 -7.46 -11.12
N VAL A 80 0.85 -8.33 -11.45
CA VAL A 80 0.13 -9.16 -10.47
C VAL A 80 0.73 -10.57 -10.44
N PHE A 81 1.14 -11.01 -9.27
CA PHE A 81 1.64 -12.37 -9.02
C PHE A 81 0.47 -13.24 -8.57
N ILE A 82 -0.18 -13.89 -9.56
CA ILE A 82 -1.44 -14.61 -9.35
C ILE A 82 -1.23 -15.76 -8.36
N GLY A 83 -2.03 -15.77 -7.29
CA GLY A 83 -1.99 -16.79 -6.24
C GLY A 83 -0.84 -16.68 -5.24
N GLU A 84 0.13 -15.78 -5.45
CA GLU A 84 1.22 -15.58 -4.51
C GLU A 84 0.80 -14.65 -3.37
N SER A 85 1.15 -15.00 -2.12
CA SER A 85 0.81 -14.23 -0.91
C SER A 85 2.05 -13.58 -0.28
N VAL A 86 1.85 -12.40 0.28
CA VAL A 86 2.82 -11.65 1.09
C VAL A 86 2.48 -11.71 2.59
N ASP A 87 1.43 -12.42 3.00
CA ASP A 87 0.96 -12.52 4.39
C ASP A 87 2.08 -12.91 5.36
N ALA A 88 2.73 -14.04 5.11
CA ALA A 88 3.78 -14.56 5.98
C ALA A 88 4.92 -13.56 6.16
N TYR A 89 5.28 -12.83 5.10
CA TYR A 89 6.34 -11.85 5.15
C TYR A 89 5.95 -10.61 5.97
N ILE A 90 4.75 -10.07 5.77
CA ILE A 90 4.23 -8.94 6.54
C ILE A 90 4.14 -9.32 8.03
N TYR A 91 3.60 -10.50 8.35
CA TYR A 91 3.52 -10.97 9.74
C TYR A 91 4.87 -11.20 10.39
N LYS A 92 5.83 -11.74 9.64
CA LYS A 92 7.21 -11.86 10.13
C LYS A 92 7.78 -10.50 10.52
N LEU A 93 7.69 -9.50 9.65
CA LEU A 93 8.20 -8.16 9.95
C LEU A 93 7.44 -7.47 11.09
N ASN A 94 6.13 -7.72 11.21
CA ASN A 94 5.34 -7.20 12.34
C ASN A 94 5.75 -7.89 13.67
N ALA A 95 6.03 -9.18 13.67
CA ALA A 95 6.55 -9.88 14.85
C ALA A 95 7.97 -9.40 15.23
N GLU A 96 8.82 -9.10 14.27
CA GLU A 96 10.13 -8.49 14.53
C GLU A 96 10.01 -7.14 15.25
N ALA A 97 8.93 -6.37 14.98
CA ALA A 97 8.69 -5.09 15.63
C ALA A 97 8.36 -5.22 17.14
N GLU A 98 7.92 -6.39 17.62
CA GLU A 98 7.68 -6.63 19.06
C GLU A 98 8.96 -6.50 19.90
N ASN A 99 10.11 -6.73 19.27
CA ASN A 99 11.43 -6.61 19.91
C ASN A 99 12.12 -5.26 19.66
N ASP A 100 11.48 -4.35 18.95
CA ASP A 100 12.03 -3.03 18.66
C ASP A 100 11.60 -2.00 19.69
N THR A 101 12.47 -1.01 19.88
CA THR A 101 12.06 0.28 20.48
C THR A 101 11.33 1.12 19.43
N LYS A 102 10.53 2.11 19.86
CA LYS A 102 9.90 3.08 18.94
C LYS A 102 10.91 3.75 17.99
N ILE A 103 12.11 4.03 18.49
CA ILE A 103 13.20 4.65 17.72
C ILE A 103 13.74 3.66 16.67
N THR A 104 14.01 2.42 17.07
CA THR A 104 14.50 1.37 16.13
C THR A 104 13.47 1.08 15.05
N ALA A 105 12.20 0.97 15.40
CA ALA A 105 11.14 0.72 14.44
C ALA A 105 10.96 1.90 13.46
N ALA A 106 11.03 3.14 13.94
CA ALA A 106 11.04 4.33 13.08
C ALA A 106 12.21 4.29 12.10
N TRP A 107 13.42 3.96 12.57
CA TRP A 107 14.61 3.81 11.73
C TRP A 107 14.46 2.74 10.64
N LYS A 108 13.91 1.57 10.99
CA LYS A 108 13.63 0.49 10.05
C LYS A 108 12.52 0.84 9.04
N SER A 109 11.62 1.77 9.38
CA SER A 109 10.51 2.21 8.52
C SER A 109 10.89 3.30 7.52
N ILE A 110 12.04 3.96 7.70
CA ILE A 110 12.55 4.96 6.75
C ILE A 110 12.92 4.25 5.44
N PRO A 111 12.72 4.89 4.27
CA PRO A 111 13.10 4.29 3.00
C PRO A 111 14.55 3.79 2.99
N TYR A 112 14.74 2.60 2.48
CA TYR A 112 16.03 1.91 2.46
C TYR A 112 17.17 2.75 1.89
N GLN A 113 18.29 2.76 2.63
CA GLN A 113 19.57 3.33 2.19
C GLN A 113 20.66 2.24 2.18
N LYS A 114 21.30 2.04 1.03
CA LYS A 114 22.22 0.92 0.78
C LYS A 114 23.36 0.78 1.81
N TYR A 115 23.83 1.89 2.35
CA TYR A 115 25.02 1.92 3.22
C TYR A 115 24.71 2.11 4.70
N ILE A 116 23.43 2.17 5.08
CA ILE A 116 23.03 2.40 6.47
C ILE A 116 22.42 1.12 7.03
N PRO A 117 23.07 0.48 8.01
CA PRO A 117 22.61 -0.77 8.58
C PRO A 117 21.19 -0.67 9.15
N LYS A 118 20.36 -1.70 8.88
CA LYS A 118 18.98 -1.85 9.34
C LYS A 118 17.99 -0.77 8.89
N MET A 119 18.44 0.32 8.25
CA MET A 119 17.55 1.32 7.68
C MET A 119 16.73 0.68 6.55
N GLY A 120 15.41 0.86 6.59
CA GLY A 120 14.51 0.33 5.56
C GLY A 120 14.27 -1.18 5.62
N ASN A 121 14.56 -1.85 6.72
CA ASN A 121 14.20 -3.27 6.87
C ASN A 121 12.70 -3.51 6.72
N TYR A 122 11.86 -2.53 7.10
CA TYR A 122 10.41 -2.56 6.93
C TYR A 122 9.94 -1.97 5.60
N ASP A 123 10.86 -1.55 4.72
CA ASP A 123 10.52 -1.15 3.35
C ASP A 123 10.31 -2.40 2.47
N ILE A 124 9.09 -2.92 2.48
CA ILE A 124 8.69 -4.16 1.78
C ILE A 124 8.98 -4.06 0.28
N LYS A 125 8.84 -2.90 -0.33
CA LYS A 125 9.12 -2.68 -1.76
C LYS A 125 10.50 -3.18 -2.18
N LYS A 126 11.44 -3.11 -1.27
CA LYS A 126 12.82 -3.49 -1.51
C LYS A 126 13.21 -4.79 -0.81
N SER A 127 12.81 -4.96 0.45
CA SER A 127 13.19 -6.13 1.25
C SER A 127 12.58 -7.43 0.72
N TYR A 128 11.34 -7.42 0.23
CA TYR A 128 10.69 -8.59 -0.37
C TYR A 128 11.25 -8.95 -1.76
N GLY A 129 11.83 -8.01 -2.47
CA GLY A 129 12.26 -8.17 -3.87
C GLY A 129 13.76 -8.36 -4.09
N ASN A 130 14.53 -8.91 -3.13
CA ASN A 130 15.99 -9.08 -3.25
C ASN A 130 16.72 -7.77 -3.59
N GLY A 131 16.34 -6.68 -2.97
CA GLY A 131 16.97 -5.37 -3.14
C GLY A 131 16.54 -4.57 -4.37
N LYS A 132 15.69 -5.12 -5.24
CA LYS A 132 15.08 -4.36 -6.34
C LYS A 132 13.80 -3.68 -5.87
N ILE A 133 13.60 -2.41 -6.22
CA ILE A 133 12.37 -1.70 -5.90
C ILE A 133 11.24 -2.23 -6.78
N LYS A 134 10.21 -2.80 -6.15
CA LYS A 134 9.05 -3.41 -6.82
C LYS A 134 7.75 -2.82 -6.28
N SER A 135 7.63 -1.49 -6.30
CA SER A 135 6.55 -0.75 -5.65
C SER A 135 5.15 -1.26 -6.01
N TYR A 136 4.92 -1.55 -7.29
CA TYR A 136 3.60 -1.91 -7.82
C TYR A 136 3.47 -3.40 -8.16
N HIS A 137 4.31 -4.28 -7.60
CA HIS A 137 4.09 -5.73 -7.68
C HIS A 137 2.98 -6.12 -6.71
N GLY A 138 1.94 -6.78 -7.24
CA GLY A 138 0.74 -7.17 -6.51
C GLY A 138 0.78 -8.60 -6.01
N TYR A 139 0.51 -8.78 -4.72
CA TYR A 139 0.46 -10.07 -4.03
C TYR A 139 -0.78 -10.15 -3.16
N LEU A 140 -1.24 -11.34 -2.84
CA LEU A 140 -2.35 -11.55 -1.92
C LEU A 140 -1.96 -11.16 -0.48
N PHE A 141 -2.86 -10.40 0.15
CA PHE A 141 -2.89 -10.15 1.59
C PHE A 141 -4.33 -10.34 2.06
N HIS A 142 -4.55 -11.35 2.91
CA HIS A 142 -5.90 -11.76 3.34
C HIS A 142 -6.89 -11.98 2.20
N GLY A 143 -6.43 -12.68 1.13
CA GLY A 143 -7.26 -13.04 -0.01
C GLY A 143 -7.55 -11.91 -1.01
N LYS A 144 -7.01 -10.71 -0.80
CA LYS A 144 -7.10 -9.58 -1.73
C LYS A 144 -5.72 -9.13 -2.17
N TYR A 145 -5.58 -8.69 -3.40
CA TYR A 145 -4.32 -8.19 -3.90
C TYR A 145 -4.01 -6.80 -3.34
N ILE A 146 -2.79 -6.64 -2.86
CA ILE A 146 -2.16 -5.37 -2.51
C ILE A 146 -0.85 -5.25 -3.27
N THR A 147 -0.43 -4.03 -3.54
CA THR A 147 0.94 -3.79 -4.02
C THR A 147 1.94 -3.79 -2.86
N LEU A 148 3.22 -4.02 -3.14
CA LEU A 148 4.26 -3.95 -2.10
C LEU A 148 4.37 -2.54 -1.49
N ARG A 149 4.00 -1.50 -2.24
CA ARG A 149 3.91 -0.12 -1.71
C ARG A 149 2.81 -0.01 -0.64
N GLU A 150 1.65 -0.61 -0.90
CA GLU A 150 0.55 -0.67 0.07
C GLU A 150 0.92 -1.51 1.28
N GLY A 151 1.53 -2.67 1.04
CA GLY A 151 2.01 -3.56 2.10
C GLY A 151 2.94 -2.86 3.09
N GLY A 152 3.82 -1.98 2.60
CA GLY A 152 4.69 -1.18 3.46
C GLY A 152 3.92 -0.21 4.36
N ASN A 153 2.91 0.47 3.83
CA ASN A 153 2.07 1.37 4.62
C ASN A 153 1.17 0.60 5.61
N ILE A 154 0.61 -0.54 5.19
CA ILE A 154 -0.17 -1.43 6.08
C ILE A 154 0.72 -1.90 7.23
N LEU A 155 1.93 -2.38 6.94
CA LEU A 155 2.89 -2.82 7.96
C LEU A 155 3.24 -1.68 8.94
N ALA A 156 3.42 -0.45 8.45
CA ALA A 156 3.69 0.70 9.32
C ALA A 156 2.58 0.90 10.35
N GLY A 157 1.32 0.84 9.93
CA GLY A 157 0.16 0.90 10.84
C GLY A 157 0.12 -0.27 11.82
N MET A 158 0.36 -1.49 11.36
CA MET A 158 0.43 -2.68 12.23
C MET A 158 1.54 -2.56 13.28
N ASN A 159 2.73 -2.09 12.88
CA ASN A 159 3.85 -1.90 13.78
C ASN A 159 3.58 -0.83 14.83
N ALA A 160 2.85 0.24 14.49
CA ALA A 160 2.45 1.25 15.46
C ALA A 160 1.63 0.66 16.60
N VAL A 161 0.65 -0.21 16.29
CA VAL A 161 -0.14 -0.92 17.31
C VAL A 161 0.74 -1.86 18.15
N THR A 162 1.61 -2.63 17.50
CA THR A 162 2.55 -3.55 18.16
C THR A 162 3.45 -2.84 19.16
N LEU A 163 3.86 -1.60 18.84
CA LEU A 163 4.70 -0.76 19.68
C LEU A 163 3.92 0.08 20.73
N GLY A 164 2.60 -0.09 20.80
CA GLY A 164 1.75 0.69 21.70
C GLY A 164 1.74 2.19 21.39
N ILE A 165 1.91 2.58 20.12
CA ILE A 165 1.86 3.99 19.70
C ILE A 165 0.39 4.37 19.45
N PRO A 166 -0.15 5.39 20.14
CA PRO A 166 -1.49 5.89 19.87
C PRO A 166 -1.64 6.36 18.42
N TYR A 167 -2.83 6.17 17.84
CA TYR A 167 -3.08 6.45 16.41
C TYR A 167 -2.69 7.89 16.01
N ASP A 168 -3.08 8.88 16.81
CA ASP A 168 -2.79 10.29 16.52
C ASP A 168 -1.28 10.59 16.55
N GLU A 169 -0.54 10.00 17.51
CA GLU A 169 0.93 10.11 17.57
C GLU A 169 1.59 9.44 16.35
N PHE A 170 1.08 8.27 15.96
CA PHE A 170 1.55 7.57 14.77
C PHE A 170 1.35 8.42 13.51
N GLN A 171 0.16 9.00 13.31
CA GLN A 171 -0.15 9.81 12.13
C GLN A 171 0.68 11.09 12.07
N LYS A 172 0.91 11.76 13.21
CA LYS A 172 1.82 12.92 13.27
C LYS A 172 3.25 12.56 12.87
N ALA A 173 3.75 11.43 13.35
CA ALA A 173 5.08 10.95 13.01
C ALA A 173 5.19 10.55 11.53
N SER A 174 4.18 9.86 10.99
CA SER A 174 4.10 9.46 9.59
C SER A 174 4.05 10.67 8.66
N GLY A 175 3.20 11.65 8.98
CA GLY A 175 3.09 12.89 8.22
C GLY A 175 4.39 13.71 8.26
N ALA A 176 5.05 13.77 9.42
CA ALA A 176 6.34 14.44 9.55
C ALA A 176 7.44 13.77 8.72
N LEU A 177 7.45 12.43 8.71
CA LEU A 177 8.38 11.65 7.89
C LEU A 177 8.10 11.84 6.39
N HIS A 178 6.83 11.84 5.99
CA HIS A 178 6.44 12.04 4.59
C HIS A 178 6.79 13.44 4.07
N ALA A 179 6.42 14.48 4.81
CA ALA A 179 6.58 15.87 4.38
C ALA A 179 8.00 16.42 4.56
N GLY A 180 8.75 15.94 5.56
CA GLY A 180 10.07 16.48 5.90
C GLY A 180 11.19 15.43 6.01
N GLY A 181 10.93 14.17 5.66
CA GLY A 181 11.90 13.09 5.80
C GLY A 181 12.36 12.88 7.25
N ILE A 182 13.59 12.42 7.43
CA ILE A 182 14.19 12.19 8.76
C ILE A 182 14.24 13.49 9.57
N LEU A 183 14.60 14.60 8.94
CA LEU A 183 14.67 15.89 9.63
C LEU A 183 13.28 16.35 10.07
N GLY A 184 12.24 16.09 9.28
CA GLY A 184 10.85 16.33 9.65
C GLY A 184 10.44 15.55 10.89
N LEU A 185 10.78 14.26 10.93
CA LEU A 185 10.50 13.41 12.09
C LEU A 185 11.25 13.88 13.35
N ILE A 186 12.53 14.25 13.24
CA ILE A 186 13.32 14.81 14.34
C ILE A 186 12.67 16.10 14.84
N ARG A 187 12.34 17.03 13.96
CA ARG A 187 11.66 18.28 14.30
C ARG A 187 10.34 18.03 15.03
N HIS A 188 9.51 17.11 14.53
CA HIS A 188 8.27 16.73 15.19
C HIS A 188 8.54 16.23 16.63
N LYS A 189 9.48 15.31 16.81
CA LYS A 189 9.79 14.71 18.11
C LYS A 189 10.40 15.69 19.11
N THR A 190 11.18 16.68 18.65
CA THR A 190 11.86 17.64 19.53
C THR A 190 11.02 18.87 19.85
N THR A 191 10.15 19.31 18.93
CA THR A 191 9.41 20.57 19.06
C THR A 191 7.89 20.38 19.13
N GLY A 192 7.37 19.17 18.85
CA GLY A 192 5.92 18.92 18.69
C GLY A 192 5.33 19.48 17.39
N TYR A 193 6.17 19.99 16.47
CA TYR A 193 5.69 20.58 15.21
C TYR A 193 4.96 19.54 14.35
N THR A 194 3.80 19.91 13.81
CA THR A 194 3.00 19.07 12.89
C THR A 194 3.03 19.66 11.48
N TYR A 195 3.11 18.80 10.47
CA TYR A 195 3.25 19.20 9.05
C TYR A 195 1.92 19.41 8.34
N GLY A 196 0.83 19.38 9.05
CA GLY A 196 -0.51 19.59 8.51
C GLY A 196 -1.54 19.39 9.62
N THR A 197 -2.81 19.29 9.21
CA THR A 197 -3.94 19.14 10.13
C THR A 197 -4.38 17.69 10.24
N HIS A 198 -5.08 17.38 11.34
CA HIS A 198 -5.81 16.12 11.51
C HIS A 198 -6.73 15.86 10.30
N PRO A 199 -6.88 14.61 9.82
CA PRO A 199 -6.29 13.39 10.38
C PRO A 199 -4.95 12.97 9.75
N ARG A 200 -4.49 13.65 8.70
CA ARG A 200 -3.36 13.22 7.85
C ARG A 200 -2.01 13.75 8.26
N TYR A 201 -1.97 14.91 8.91
CA TYR A 201 -0.75 15.58 9.37
C TYR A 201 0.38 15.67 8.33
N GLY A 202 0.03 15.83 7.03
CA GLY A 202 0.98 15.91 5.93
C GLY A 202 1.17 14.63 5.12
N GLU A 203 0.55 13.50 5.49
CA GLU A 203 0.47 12.35 4.60
C GLU A 203 -0.49 12.61 3.44
N ILE A 204 -0.19 12.04 2.27
CA ILE A 204 -1.14 11.99 1.15
C ILE A 204 -2.20 10.92 1.42
N ASP A 205 -3.39 11.06 0.83
CA ASP A 205 -4.52 10.14 1.04
C ASP A 205 -4.16 8.68 0.79
N TYR A 206 -3.39 8.41 -0.24
CA TYR A 206 -2.91 7.07 -0.57
C TYR A 206 -2.21 6.40 0.62
N GLN A 207 -1.26 7.07 1.26
CA GLN A 207 -0.49 6.50 2.38
C GLN A 207 -1.32 6.42 3.65
N TYR A 208 -2.04 7.50 3.96
CA TYR A 208 -2.91 7.61 5.12
C TYR A 208 -3.94 6.46 5.19
N LEU A 209 -4.66 6.20 4.09
CA LEU A 209 -5.69 5.16 4.08
C LEU A 209 -5.12 3.75 4.32
N ARG A 210 -3.93 3.45 3.80
CA ARG A 210 -3.27 2.16 3.96
C ARG A 210 -2.69 1.98 5.36
N SER A 211 -2.05 3.01 5.88
CA SER A 211 -1.49 2.98 7.24
C SER A 211 -2.60 2.90 8.29
N LYS A 212 -3.71 3.63 8.07
CA LYS A 212 -4.92 3.51 8.89
C LYS A 212 -5.50 2.11 8.85
N TYR A 213 -5.63 1.53 7.65
CA TYR A 213 -6.13 0.16 7.51
C TYR A 213 -5.27 -0.83 8.31
N GLY A 214 -3.94 -0.75 8.21
CA GLY A 214 -3.03 -1.61 8.95
C GLY A 214 -3.15 -1.46 10.46
N TYR A 215 -3.31 -0.23 10.95
CA TYR A 215 -3.54 0.07 12.36
C TYR A 215 -4.85 -0.56 12.88
N ASP A 216 -5.96 -0.27 12.22
CA ASP A 216 -7.29 -0.79 12.58
C ASP A 216 -7.35 -2.32 12.49
N PHE A 217 -6.73 -2.90 11.45
CA PHE A 217 -6.63 -4.34 11.25
C PHE A 217 -5.91 -5.03 12.42
N LYS A 218 -4.77 -4.49 12.86
CA LYS A 218 -4.00 -5.08 13.96
C LYS A 218 -4.75 -4.98 15.30
N ILE A 219 -5.42 -3.86 15.59
CA ILE A 219 -6.28 -3.73 16.78
C ILE A 219 -7.36 -4.79 16.77
N LYS A 220 -8.11 -4.90 15.67
CA LYS A 220 -9.23 -5.85 15.55
C LYS A 220 -8.80 -7.31 15.72
N ASN A 221 -7.66 -7.69 15.17
CA ASN A 221 -7.16 -9.06 15.24
C ASN A 221 -6.33 -9.33 16.51
N GLY A 222 -5.68 -8.33 17.09
CA GLY A 222 -5.01 -8.43 18.39
C GLY A 222 -5.99 -8.67 19.55
N ALA A 223 -7.14 -7.98 19.53
CA ALA A 223 -8.20 -8.18 20.52
C ALA A 223 -8.79 -9.61 20.48
N ARG A 224 -8.91 -10.22 19.29
CA ARG A 224 -9.39 -11.61 19.14
C ARG A 224 -8.45 -12.62 19.76
N ASN A 225 -7.14 -12.44 19.63
CA ASN A 225 -6.15 -13.35 20.18
C ASN A 225 -6.03 -13.29 21.71
N SER A 226 -6.40 -12.16 22.34
CA SER A 226 -6.37 -12.03 23.79
C SER A 226 -7.55 -12.74 24.48
N THR A 227 -8.67 -12.95 23.78
CA THR A 227 -9.84 -13.67 24.29
C THR A 227 -9.65 -15.20 24.32
N TYR A 228 -8.68 -15.75 23.58
CA TYR A 228 -8.35 -17.19 23.57
C TYR A 228 -7.23 -17.56 24.55
N LYS A 229 -6.67 -16.62 25.31
CA LYS A 229 -5.61 -16.87 26.31
C LYS A 229 -6.09 -16.78 27.76
N LYS A 230 -7.40 -16.94 28.00
CA LYS A 230 -7.97 -17.03 29.35
C LYS A 230 -8.45 -18.43 29.65
#